data_bec21f13a422bf0b84d483aba422b1d6
#
_entry.id   bec21f13a422bf0b84d483aba422b1d6
#
_cell.length_a   1.000
_cell.length_b   1.000
_cell.length_c   1.000
_cell.angle_alpha   90.00
_cell.angle_beta   90.00
_cell.angle_gamma   90.00
#
_symmetry.space_group_name_H-M   'P 1'
#
loop_
_entity.id
_entity.type
_entity.pdbx_description
1 polymer ?
#
loop_
_entity_poly.entity_id
_entity_poly.type
_entity_poly.pdbx_seq_one_letter_code
_entity_poly.pdbx_strand_id
1 'polypeptide(L)'
;EDDYIEFQPDLTKITITLEEMAPHTNSRYGRNEIGMGNMFADYFKQIARYNSERKGWYVYDGSVWRPDKGNLKVSELAKLLADKLYVFALTIIEEDARKRFIDRVRKLQLRKNRETMLKDAMSVYPISMQAFDRNKYFFNCKNGTLDMRTLEFREHRPEDYLTMESGITYDPEADCPRWHSFIKEVMCGDADLADFLQRSLGYALTGDTSQECMFIL
;
A
#
# COMPACT_ATOMS: atom_id res chain seq x y z
N GLU A 1 -20.81 -14.96 -1.07
CA GLU A 1 -21.00 -13.58 -0.53
C GLU A 1 -19.61 -13.01 -0.33
N ASP A 2 -19.16 -12.16 -1.27
CA ASP A 2 -17.93 -11.41 -1.11
C ASP A 2 -18.13 -10.45 0.05
N ASP A 3 -17.56 -10.77 1.20
CA ASP A 3 -17.46 -9.83 2.31
C ASP A 3 -16.67 -8.62 1.82
N TYR A 4 -17.39 -7.57 1.47
CA TYR A 4 -16.84 -6.30 1.06
C TYR A 4 -16.23 -5.64 2.32
N ILE A 5 -15.02 -6.06 2.67
CA ILE A 5 -14.29 -5.41 3.75
C ILE A 5 -14.03 -3.98 3.31
N GLU A 6 -14.74 -3.05 3.91
CA GLU A 6 -14.54 -1.63 3.68
C GLU A 6 -13.20 -1.22 4.31
N PHE A 7 -12.16 -1.17 3.48
CA PHE A 7 -10.86 -0.69 3.92
C PHE A 7 -10.77 0.83 3.82
N GLN A 8 -9.89 1.45 4.60
CA GLN A 8 -9.59 2.88 4.55
C GLN A 8 -8.12 3.09 4.18
N PRO A 9 -7.80 4.14 3.38
CA PRO A 9 -6.42 4.51 3.11
C PRO A 9 -5.68 4.90 4.38
N ASP A 10 -4.44 4.43 4.52
CA ASP A 10 -3.60 4.85 5.65
C ASP A 10 -2.92 6.20 5.36
N LEU A 11 -3.53 7.27 5.81
CA LEU A 11 -3.05 8.63 5.60
C LEU A 11 -1.75 8.94 6.36
N THR A 12 -1.35 8.12 7.33
CA THR A 12 -0.08 8.30 8.07
C THR A 12 1.14 8.06 7.19
N LYS A 13 0.95 7.37 6.06
CA LYS A 13 2.02 7.09 5.09
C LYS A 13 2.23 8.20 4.06
N ILE A 14 1.57 9.33 4.20
CA ILE A 14 1.89 10.53 3.42
C ILE A 14 3.21 11.09 3.95
N THR A 15 4.26 11.02 3.12
CA THR A 15 5.63 11.39 3.52
C THR A 15 6.05 12.79 3.10
N ILE A 16 5.22 13.50 2.31
CA ILE A 16 5.50 14.84 1.82
C ILE A 16 4.42 15.83 2.28
N THR A 17 4.82 17.00 2.71
CA THR A 17 3.91 18.09 3.08
C THR A 17 3.58 19.00 1.90
N LEU A 18 2.48 19.75 1.98
CA LEU A 18 2.15 20.75 0.95
C LEU A 18 3.14 21.92 0.95
N GLU A 19 3.75 22.21 2.09
CA GLU A 19 4.80 23.21 2.23
C GLU A 19 6.04 22.82 1.41
N GLU A 20 6.49 21.56 1.53
CA GLU A 20 7.62 21.02 0.75
C GLU A 20 7.31 20.95 -0.74
N MET A 21 6.08 20.59 -1.10
CA MET A 21 5.64 20.59 -2.50
C MET A 21 5.59 21.98 -3.12
N ALA A 22 5.30 23.01 -2.31
CA ALA A 22 5.15 24.40 -2.73
C ALA A 22 4.21 24.56 -3.96
N PRO A 23 2.94 24.10 -3.90
CA PRO A 23 2.09 23.93 -5.08
C PRO A 23 1.71 25.24 -5.80
N HIS A 24 1.95 26.39 -5.20
CA HIS A 24 1.68 27.72 -5.79
C HIS A 24 2.85 28.27 -6.62
N THR A 25 4.08 27.78 -6.40
CA THR A 25 5.32 28.24 -7.05
C THR A 25 6.01 27.19 -7.88
N ASN A 26 5.87 25.92 -7.54
CA ASN A 26 6.52 24.80 -8.22
C ASN A 26 5.92 24.59 -9.61
N SER A 27 6.76 24.68 -10.66
CA SER A 27 6.36 24.53 -12.05
C SER A 27 5.79 23.14 -12.40
N ARG A 28 6.19 22.09 -11.67
CA ARG A 28 5.65 20.73 -11.82
C ARG A 28 4.15 20.68 -11.58
N TYR A 29 3.66 21.52 -10.69
CA TYR A 29 2.23 21.63 -10.35
C TYR A 29 1.54 22.79 -11.06
N GLY A 30 2.01 23.16 -12.23
CA GLY A 30 1.59 24.31 -13.02
C GLY A 30 0.08 24.62 -13.01
N ARG A 31 -0.35 25.63 -13.76
CA ARG A 31 -1.72 26.16 -13.70
C ARG A 31 -2.76 25.36 -14.51
N ASN A 32 -2.37 24.19 -15.05
CA ASN A 32 -3.18 23.33 -15.90
C ASN A 32 -3.63 22.03 -15.19
N GLU A 33 -4.41 21.23 -15.89
CA GLU A 33 -4.94 19.96 -15.40
C GLU A 33 -3.82 18.96 -15.13
N ILE A 34 -2.79 18.90 -15.99
CA ILE A 34 -1.61 18.05 -15.82
C ILE A 34 -0.93 18.32 -14.47
N GLY A 35 -0.73 19.59 -14.11
CA GLY A 35 -0.12 19.96 -12.84
C GLY A 35 -0.95 19.50 -11.62
N MET A 36 -2.27 19.47 -11.74
CA MET A 36 -3.13 18.96 -10.69
C MET A 36 -3.02 17.42 -10.58
N GLY A 37 -2.92 16.70 -11.70
CA GLY A 37 -2.66 15.28 -11.73
C GLY A 37 -1.32 14.93 -11.08
N ASN A 38 -0.26 15.65 -11.42
CA ASN A 38 1.06 15.50 -10.80
C ASN A 38 1.00 15.72 -9.29
N MET A 39 0.26 16.74 -8.85
CA MET A 39 0.12 17.07 -7.43
C MET A 39 -0.57 15.95 -6.65
N PHE A 40 -1.66 15.40 -7.18
CA PHE A 40 -2.33 14.24 -6.59
C PHE A 40 -1.39 13.04 -6.51
N ALA A 41 -0.71 12.72 -7.60
CA ALA A 41 0.18 11.57 -7.68
C ALA A 41 1.37 11.69 -6.71
N ASP A 42 1.99 12.87 -6.60
CA ASP A 42 3.12 13.09 -5.70
C ASP A 42 2.68 13.06 -4.23
N TYR A 43 1.55 13.69 -3.89
CA TYR A 43 1.06 13.77 -2.53
C TYR A 43 0.63 12.40 -1.98
N PHE A 44 -0.03 11.59 -2.81
CA PHE A 44 -0.52 10.26 -2.43
C PHE A 44 0.36 9.12 -2.95
N LYS A 45 1.62 9.39 -3.29
CA LYS A 45 2.54 8.41 -3.87
C LYS A 45 2.64 7.11 -3.07
N GLN A 46 2.58 7.18 -1.75
CA GLN A 46 2.73 6.02 -0.87
C GLN A 46 1.44 5.27 -0.57
N ILE A 47 0.29 5.83 -0.95
CA ILE A 47 -1.00 5.23 -0.59
C ILE A 47 -1.96 5.01 -1.77
N ALA A 48 -1.65 5.55 -2.96
CA ALA A 48 -2.49 5.35 -4.14
C ALA A 48 -1.64 5.15 -5.40
N ARG A 49 -1.88 4.05 -6.13
CA ARG A 49 -1.19 3.70 -7.38
C ARG A 49 -2.18 3.21 -8.42
N TYR A 50 -1.97 3.61 -9.66
CA TYR A 50 -2.79 3.11 -10.76
C TYR A 50 -2.11 1.92 -11.44
N ASN A 51 -2.87 0.84 -11.64
CA ASN A 51 -2.43 -0.31 -12.40
C ASN A 51 -3.11 -0.31 -13.78
N SER A 52 -2.29 -0.20 -14.84
CA SER A 52 -2.78 -0.12 -16.22
C SER A 52 -3.29 -1.46 -16.76
N GLU A 53 -2.73 -2.58 -16.28
CA GLU A 53 -3.11 -3.93 -16.70
C GLU A 53 -4.51 -4.28 -16.20
N ARG A 54 -4.83 -3.95 -14.93
CA ARG A 54 -6.15 -4.14 -14.31
C ARG A 54 -7.09 -2.96 -14.52
N LYS A 55 -6.59 -1.85 -15.10
CA LYS A 55 -7.33 -0.60 -15.35
C LYS A 55 -8.01 -0.05 -14.08
N GLY A 56 -7.29 -0.11 -12.95
CA GLY A 56 -7.83 0.27 -11.65
C GLY A 56 -6.79 0.84 -10.70
N TRP A 57 -7.28 1.60 -9.73
CA TRP A 57 -6.46 2.08 -8.63
C TRP A 57 -6.27 0.99 -7.58
N TYR A 58 -5.10 1.01 -6.96
CA TYR A 58 -4.77 0.27 -5.75
C TYR A 58 -4.49 1.26 -4.65
N VAL A 59 -4.98 0.96 -3.46
CA VAL A 59 -4.83 1.82 -2.28
C VAL A 59 -4.28 1.00 -1.13
N TYR A 60 -3.31 1.58 -0.43
CA TYR A 60 -2.67 1.01 0.74
C TYR A 60 -3.51 1.29 1.99
N ASP A 61 -3.83 0.25 2.77
CA ASP A 61 -4.71 0.32 3.94
C ASP A 61 -3.96 0.32 5.29
N GLY A 62 -2.64 0.34 5.25
CA GLY A 62 -1.77 0.27 6.42
C GLY A 62 -1.01 -1.04 6.55
N SER A 63 -1.50 -2.13 5.92
CA SER A 63 -0.84 -3.43 5.88
C SER A 63 -0.62 -3.96 4.47
N VAL A 64 -1.58 -3.74 3.56
CA VAL A 64 -1.55 -4.25 2.19
C VAL A 64 -2.11 -3.27 1.17
N TRP A 65 -1.78 -3.51 -0.08
CA TRP A 65 -2.37 -2.82 -1.23
C TRP A 65 -3.63 -3.55 -1.69
N ARG A 66 -4.76 -2.85 -1.74
CA ARG A 66 -6.05 -3.40 -2.18
C ARG A 66 -6.58 -2.70 -3.42
N PRO A 67 -7.23 -3.42 -4.34
CA PRO A 67 -7.89 -2.81 -5.48
C PRO A 67 -9.05 -1.91 -5.01
N ASP A 68 -9.08 -0.67 -5.51
CA ASP A 68 -10.14 0.30 -5.22
C ASP A 68 -11.30 0.12 -6.21
N LYS A 69 -12.24 -0.76 -5.87
CA LYS A 69 -13.41 -1.03 -6.72
C LYS A 69 -14.24 0.25 -6.90
N GLY A 70 -14.47 0.63 -8.15
CA GLY A 70 -15.24 1.83 -8.49
C GLY A 70 -14.51 3.15 -8.24
N ASN A 71 -13.22 3.13 -7.89
CA ASN A 71 -12.39 4.32 -7.61
C ASN A 71 -12.94 5.16 -6.45
N LEU A 72 -13.60 4.53 -5.49
CA LEU A 72 -14.28 5.22 -4.39
C LEU A 72 -13.27 5.86 -3.44
N LYS A 73 -12.20 5.13 -3.07
CA LYS A 73 -11.20 5.61 -2.12
C LYS A 73 -10.33 6.73 -2.71
N VAL A 74 -9.89 6.58 -3.96
CA VAL A 74 -9.14 7.68 -4.62
C VAL A 74 -10.01 8.91 -4.88
N SER A 75 -11.32 8.73 -5.06
CA SER A 75 -12.25 9.87 -5.15
C SER A 75 -12.34 10.63 -3.82
N GLU A 76 -12.34 9.95 -2.68
CA GLU A 76 -12.27 10.58 -1.36
C GLU A 76 -10.90 11.25 -1.13
N LEU A 77 -9.80 10.61 -1.55
CA LEU A 77 -8.47 11.22 -1.51
C LEU A 77 -8.41 12.50 -2.35
N ALA A 78 -9.09 12.53 -3.50
CA ALA A 78 -9.16 13.74 -4.33
C ALA A 78 -9.92 14.89 -3.65
N LYS A 79 -10.98 14.59 -2.90
CA LYS A 79 -11.68 15.58 -2.07
C LYS A 79 -10.80 16.08 -0.94
N LEU A 80 -10.16 15.15 -0.22
CA LEU A 80 -9.23 15.48 0.86
C LEU A 80 -8.10 16.41 0.39
N LEU A 81 -7.52 16.14 -0.79
CA LEU A 81 -6.50 17.01 -1.38
C LEU A 81 -7.05 18.42 -1.63
N ALA A 82 -8.27 18.52 -2.20
CA ALA A 82 -8.88 19.82 -2.46
C ALA A 82 -9.05 20.64 -1.17
N ASP A 83 -9.48 20.01 -0.08
CA ASP A 83 -9.65 20.68 1.21
C ASP A 83 -8.30 21.08 1.82
N LYS A 84 -7.29 20.19 1.78
CA LYS A 84 -5.93 20.50 2.24
C LYS A 84 -5.29 21.65 1.44
N LEU A 85 -5.47 21.68 0.13
CA LEU A 85 -4.98 22.78 -0.72
C LEU A 85 -5.68 24.09 -0.41
N TYR A 86 -6.97 24.07 -0.04
CA TYR A 86 -7.68 25.26 0.37
C TYR A 86 -7.11 25.82 1.69
N VAL A 87 -6.86 24.95 2.67
CA VAL A 87 -6.21 25.35 3.93
C VAL A 87 -4.80 25.88 3.66
N PHE A 88 -4.02 25.18 2.83
CA PHE A 88 -2.68 25.63 2.44
C PHE A 88 -2.70 27.02 1.78
N ALA A 89 -3.73 27.32 0.98
CA ALA A 89 -3.86 28.64 0.33
C ALA A 89 -3.83 29.79 1.35
N LEU A 90 -4.30 29.57 2.57
CA LEU A 90 -4.33 30.59 3.64
C LEU A 90 -2.93 30.90 4.18
N THR A 91 -1.96 30.03 3.97
CA THR A 91 -0.55 30.27 4.38
C THR A 91 0.23 31.13 3.36
N ILE A 92 -0.32 31.34 2.15
CA ILE A 92 0.33 32.16 1.11
C ILE A 92 0.24 33.63 1.49
N ILE A 93 1.37 34.27 1.73
CA ILE A 93 1.46 35.65 2.21
C ILE A 93 1.05 36.66 1.12
N GLU A 94 1.54 36.47 -0.11
CA GLU A 94 1.27 37.37 -1.21
C GLU A 94 -0.19 37.25 -1.65
N GLU A 95 -0.96 38.34 -1.54
CA GLU A 95 -2.42 38.37 -1.69
C GLU A 95 -2.87 37.95 -3.10
N ASP A 96 -2.19 38.43 -4.15
CA ASP A 96 -2.56 38.11 -5.52
C ASP A 96 -2.22 36.65 -5.85
N ALA A 97 -1.10 36.10 -5.35
CA ALA A 97 -0.78 34.68 -5.50
C ALA A 97 -1.81 33.82 -4.77
N ARG A 98 -2.18 34.21 -3.55
CA ARG A 98 -3.23 33.53 -2.77
C ARG A 98 -4.56 33.51 -3.50
N LYS A 99 -5.03 34.64 -4.03
CA LYS A 99 -6.28 34.72 -4.80
C LYS A 99 -6.23 33.79 -6.03
N ARG A 100 -5.17 33.88 -6.84
CA ARG A 100 -4.98 33.00 -8.00
C ARG A 100 -4.96 31.53 -7.63
N PHE A 101 -4.34 31.18 -6.51
CA PHE A 101 -4.28 29.80 -6.05
C PHE A 101 -5.64 29.32 -5.56
N ILE A 102 -6.38 30.12 -4.78
CA ILE A 102 -7.76 29.80 -4.33
C ILE A 102 -8.67 29.60 -5.54
N ASP A 103 -8.63 30.45 -6.55
CA ASP A 103 -9.47 30.31 -7.75
C ASP A 103 -9.19 29.00 -8.51
N ARG A 104 -7.94 28.54 -8.49
CA ARG A 104 -7.55 27.25 -9.04
C ARG A 104 -8.10 26.08 -8.20
N VAL A 105 -7.93 26.14 -6.89
CA VAL A 105 -8.38 25.09 -5.96
C VAL A 105 -9.91 24.95 -5.95
N ARG A 106 -10.64 26.08 -6.06
CA ARG A 106 -12.11 26.09 -6.18
C ARG A 106 -12.62 25.22 -7.32
N LYS A 107 -11.88 25.10 -8.42
CA LYS A 107 -12.26 24.23 -9.55
C LYS A 107 -12.33 22.77 -9.16
N LEU A 108 -11.56 22.33 -8.15
CA LEU A 108 -11.61 20.96 -7.62
C LEU A 108 -12.88 20.66 -6.83
N GLN A 109 -13.70 21.65 -6.48
CA GLN A 109 -15.03 21.41 -5.92
C GLN A 109 -15.96 20.75 -6.94
N LEU A 110 -15.71 20.94 -8.25
CA LEU A 110 -16.46 20.30 -9.30
C LEU A 110 -15.95 18.87 -9.53
N ARG A 111 -16.88 17.92 -9.51
CA ARG A 111 -16.58 16.48 -9.72
C ARG A 111 -15.78 16.24 -11.00
N LYS A 112 -16.18 16.87 -12.13
CA LYS A 112 -15.51 16.74 -13.42
C LYS A 112 -14.01 17.04 -13.32
N ASN A 113 -13.62 18.09 -12.58
CA ASN A 113 -12.22 18.47 -12.47
C ASN A 113 -11.41 17.51 -11.60
N ARG A 114 -12.02 16.93 -10.55
CA ARG A 114 -11.39 15.87 -9.78
C ARG A 114 -11.20 14.59 -10.59
N GLU A 115 -12.18 14.22 -11.41
CA GLU A 115 -12.07 13.08 -12.33
C GLU A 115 -10.95 13.29 -13.36
N THR A 116 -10.83 14.50 -13.91
CA THR A 116 -9.74 14.86 -14.84
C THR A 116 -8.38 14.77 -14.12
N MET A 117 -8.27 15.34 -12.92
CA MET A 117 -7.06 15.25 -12.10
C MET A 117 -6.65 13.78 -11.86
N LEU A 118 -7.61 12.91 -11.50
CA LEU A 118 -7.34 11.49 -11.29
C LEU A 118 -6.89 10.80 -12.58
N LYS A 119 -7.49 11.13 -13.74
CA LYS A 119 -7.07 10.59 -15.03
C LYS A 119 -5.64 10.97 -15.40
N ASP A 120 -5.26 12.23 -15.18
CA ASP A 120 -3.90 12.69 -15.43
C ASP A 120 -2.90 12.05 -14.45
N ALA A 121 -3.30 11.82 -13.20
CA ALA A 121 -2.48 11.17 -12.18
C ALA A 121 -2.15 9.70 -12.50
N MET A 122 -3.00 8.99 -13.27
CA MET A 122 -2.80 7.56 -13.61
C MET A 122 -1.45 7.28 -14.27
N SER A 123 -0.94 8.23 -15.07
CA SER A 123 0.29 8.05 -15.83
C SER A 123 1.56 8.44 -15.08
N VAL A 124 1.44 9.09 -13.91
CA VAL A 124 2.62 9.65 -13.22
C VAL A 124 3.44 8.57 -12.52
N TYR A 125 2.78 7.68 -11.77
CA TYR A 125 3.44 6.57 -11.07
C TYR A 125 2.64 5.28 -11.24
N PRO A 126 2.52 4.75 -12.47
CA PRO A 126 1.82 3.49 -12.68
C PRO A 126 2.58 2.34 -12.01
N ILE A 127 1.84 1.33 -11.57
CA ILE A 127 2.40 0.11 -11.01
C ILE A 127 1.99 -1.09 -11.86
N SER A 128 2.93 -2.00 -12.14
CA SER A 128 2.62 -3.27 -12.81
C SER A 128 2.12 -4.32 -11.81
N MET A 129 1.39 -5.32 -12.29
CA MET A 129 1.01 -6.46 -11.44
C MET A 129 2.23 -7.23 -10.91
N GLN A 130 3.31 -7.27 -11.68
CA GLN A 130 4.56 -7.94 -11.30
C GLN A 130 5.33 -7.24 -10.17
N ALA A 131 4.99 -5.99 -9.86
CA ALA A 131 5.60 -5.28 -8.73
C ALA A 131 4.99 -5.70 -7.39
N PHE A 132 3.74 -6.18 -7.40
CA PHE A 132 3.08 -6.70 -6.21
C PHE A 132 3.64 -8.06 -5.82
N ASP A 133 3.78 -8.28 -4.51
CA ASP A 133 4.24 -9.53 -3.89
C ASP A 133 5.55 -10.06 -4.49
N ARG A 134 6.40 -9.16 -4.98
CA ARG A 134 7.64 -9.53 -5.66
C ARG A 134 8.65 -10.21 -4.75
N ASN A 135 8.71 -9.79 -3.48
CA ASN A 135 9.61 -10.40 -2.52
C ASN A 135 8.96 -11.65 -1.91
N LYS A 136 9.39 -12.80 -2.38
CA LYS A 136 8.90 -14.12 -2.00
C LYS A 136 9.16 -14.51 -0.54
N TYR A 137 10.01 -13.76 0.16
CA TYR A 137 10.41 -14.05 1.52
C TYR A 137 9.77 -13.13 2.57
N PHE A 138 8.94 -12.18 2.14
CA PHE A 138 8.17 -11.38 3.07
C PHE A 138 6.90 -12.11 3.48
N PHE A 139 6.84 -12.44 4.77
CA PHE A 139 5.64 -12.99 5.38
C PHE A 139 4.91 -11.89 6.14
N ASN A 140 3.75 -11.51 5.64
CA ASN A 140 2.99 -10.38 6.15
C ASN A 140 2.03 -10.84 7.25
N CYS A 141 2.30 -10.43 8.49
CA CYS A 141 1.47 -10.68 9.67
C CYS A 141 0.54 -9.49 9.95
N LYS A 142 -0.41 -9.63 10.87
CA LYS A 142 -1.30 -8.53 11.27
C LYS A 142 -0.59 -7.32 11.87
N ASN A 143 0.53 -7.53 12.54
CA ASN A 143 1.27 -6.52 13.28
C ASN A 143 2.58 -6.09 12.64
N GLY A 144 2.90 -6.58 11.43
CA GLY A 144 4.12 -6.23 10.72
C GLY A 144 4.53 -7.28 9.69
N THR A 145 5.66 -7.04 9.06
CA THR A 145 6.22 -7.92 8.02
C THR A 145 7.49 -8.60 8.54
N LEU A 146 7.53 -9.92 8.44
CA LEU A 146 8.70 -10.74 8.76
C LEU A 146 9.47 -11.04 7.46
N ASP A 147 10.76 -10.70 7.42
CA ASP A 147 11.66 -11.18 6.38
C ASP A 147 12.17 -12.58 6.77
N MET A 148 11.72 -13.60 6.06
CA MET A 148 12.06 -15.01 6.31
C MET A 148 13.54 -15.37 6.05
N ARG A 149 14.32 -14.48 5.41
CA ARG A 149 15.75 -14.68 5.21
C ARG A 149 16.58 -14.20 6.38
N THR A 150 16.23 -13.01 6.90
CA THR A 150 16.98 -12.35 7.97
C THR A 150 16.36 -12.58 9.34
N LEU A 151 15.10 -13.04 9.38
CA LEU A 151 14.25 -13.14 10.56
C LEU A 151 14.01 -11.79 11.23
N GLU A 152 14.19 -10.71 10.48
CA GLU A 152 13.88 -9.35 10.92
C GLU A 152 12.37 -9.11 10.85
N PHE A 153 11.77 -8.76 11.96
CA PHE A 153 10.38 -8.32 12.03
C PHE A 153 10.32 -6.81 12.10
N ARG A 154 9.48 -6.18 11.29
CA ARG A 154 9.34 -4.72 11.21
C ARG A 154 7.92 -4.27 10.89
N GLU A 155 7.64 -3.00 11.05
CA GLU A 155 6.38 -2.39 10.65
C GLU A 155 6.10 -2.57 9.16
N HIS A 156 4.81 -2.57 8.82
CA HIS A 156 4.35 -2.57 7.43
C HIS A 156 4.85 -1.34 6.67
N ARG A 157 5.23 -1.55 5.41
CA ARG A 157 5.70 -0.49 4.51
C ARG A 157 4.99 -0.56 3.16
N PRO A 158 4.47 0.56 2.66
CA PRO A 158 3.82 0.59 1.34
C PRO A 158 4.77 0.22 0.19
N GLU A 159 6.09 0.44 0.37
CA GLU A 159 7.13 0.11 -0.62
C GLU A 159 7.34 -1.39 -0.81
N ASP A 160 6.84 -2.21 0.09
CA ASP A 160 6.89 -3.68 -0.05
C ASP A 160 5.89 -4.19 -1.09
N TYR A 161 4.90 -3.39 -1.42
CA TYR A 161 3.83 -3.72 -2.38
C TYR A 161 3.15 -5.06 -2.11
N LEU A 162 2.96 -5.41 -0.83
CA LEU A 162 2.27 -6.64 -0.44
C LEU A 162 0.76 -6.49 -0.64
N THR A 163 0.11 -7.55 -1.15
CA THR A 163 -1.34 -7.61 -1.36
C THR A 163 -2.01 -8.63 -0.45
N MET A 164 -1.24 -9.46 0.23
CA MET A 164 -1.71 -10.51 1.12
C MET A 164 -1.23 -10.29 2.55
N GLU A 165 -2.08 -10.65 3.51
CA GLU A 165 -1.79 -10.64 4.93
C GLU A 165 -2.25 -11.96 5.53
N SER A 166 -1.42 -12.58 6.35
CA SER A 166 -1.82 -13.72 7.16
C SER A 166 -2.68 -13.25 8.34
N GLY A 167 -3.65 -14.04 8.74
CA GLY A 167 -4.48 -13.73 9.91
C GLY A 167 -3.75 -13.81 11.26
N ILE A 168 -2.41 -13.90 11.29
CA ILE A 168 -1.58 -14.21 12.44
C ILE A 168 -0.89 -12.96 12.97
N THR A 169 -0.87 -12.76 14.28
CA THR A 169 0.00 -11.80 14.95
C THR A 169 1.33 -12.50 15.25
N TYR A 170 2.43 -11.94 14.76
CA TYR A 170 3.76 -12.44 15.06
C TYR A 170 4.16 -12.10 16.50
N ASP A 171 4.60 -13.12 17.22
CA ASP A 171 5.15 -13.02 18.58
C ASP A 171 6.43 -13.85 18.64
N PRO A 172 7.61 -13.19 18.79
CA PRO A 172 8.89 -13.91 18.84
C PRO A 172 9.06 -14.77 20.08
N GLU A 173 8.29 -14.50 21.15
CA GLU A 173 8.34 -15.24 22.42
C GLU A 173 7.28 -16.35 22.47
N ALA A 174 6.52 -16.54 21.40
CA ALA A 174 5.46 -17.54 21.37
C ALA A 174 6.03 -18.95 21.50
N ASP A 175 5.55 -19.71 22.50
CA ASP A 175 5.82 -21.12 22.65
C ASP A 175 4.63 -21.96 22.17
N CYS A 176 4.93 -23.10 21.57
CA CYS A 176 3.92 -23.99 20.99
C CYS A 176 4.08 -25.46 21.48
N PRO A 177 4.02 -25.72 22.81
CA PRO A 177 4.28 -27.06 23.39
C PRO A 177 3.33 -28.11 22.83
N ARG A 178 2.07 -27.76 22.58
CA ARG A 178 1.09 -28.65 21.98
C ARG A 178 1.49 -29.08 20.56
N TRP A 179 2.03 -28.16 19.77
CA TRP A 179 2.54 -28.47 18.44
C TRP A 179 3.71 -29.43 18.51
N HIS A 180 4.68 -29.17 19.36
CA HIS A 180 5.84 -30.05 19.54
C HIS A 180 5.43 -31.46 19.98
N SER A 181 4.48 -31.57 20.92
CA SER A 181 3.93 -32.86 21.35
C SER A 181 3.23 -33.59 20.21
N PHE A 182 2.40 -32.89 19.46
CA PHE A 182 1.67 -33.41 18.31
C PHE A 182 2.63 -33.96 17.24
N ILE A 183 3.65 -33.18 16.85
CA ILE A 183 4.63 -33.64 15.86
C ILE A 183 5.40 -34.83 16.32
N LYS A 184 5.83 -34.88 17.60
CA LYS A 184 6.51 -36.05 18.18
C LYS A 184 5.63 -37.28 18.13
N GLU A 185 4.34 -37.16 18.40
CA GLU A 185 3.38 -38.27 18.38
C GLU A 185 3.17 -38.76 16.93
N VAL A 186 2.86 -37.87 16.00
CA VAL A 186 2.57 -38.24 14.60
C VAL A 186 3.78 -38.83 13.89
N MET A 187 4.98 -38.33 14.20
CA MET A 187 6.24 -38.88 13.66
C MET A 187 6.78 -40.07 14.45
N CYS A 188 5.98 -40.64 15.35
CA CYS A 188 6.37 -41.79 16.17
C CYS A 188 7.70 -41.62 16.91
N GLY A 189 8.08 -40.39 17.25
CA GLY A 189 9.33 -40.03 17.91
C GLY A 189 10.55 -39.96 17.00
N ASP A 190 10.38 -40.11 15.69
CA ASP A 190 11.46 -39.94 14.71
C ASP A 190 11.81 -38.42 14.58
N ALA A 191 13.00 -38.07 15.10
CA ALA A 191 13.47 -36.69 15.12
C ALA A 191 13.87 -36.18 13.73
N ASP A 192 14.42 -37.04 12.86
CA ASP A 192 14.85 -36.64 11.51
C ASP A 192 13.64 -36.33 10.63
N LEU A 193 12.58 -37.13 10.79
CA LEU A 193 11.32 -36.91 10.08
C LEU A 193 10.60 -35.65 10.57
N ALA A 194 10.61 -35.38 11.88
CA ALA A 194 10.07 -34.16 12.47
C ALA A 194 10.80 -32.93 11.96
N ASP A 195 12.12 -32.96 11.87
CA ASP A 195 12.99 -31.92 11.36
C ASP A 195 12.75 -31.65 9.86
N PHE A 196 12.58 -32.73 9.08
CA PHE A 196 12.22 -32.63 7.68
C PHE A 196 10.87 -31.94 7.49
N LEU A 197 9.86 -32.32 8.26
CA LEU A 197 8.54 -31.71 8.22
C LEU A 197 8.63 -30.22 8.58
N GLN A 198 9.36 -29.84 9.61
CA GLN A 198 9.53 -28.45 10.02
C GLN A 198 10.16 -27.60 8.89
N ARG A 199 11.21 -28.11 8.24
CA ARG A 199 11.84 -27.45 7.09
C ARG A 199 10.89 -27.31 5.90
N SER A 200 10.10 -28.34 5.63
CA SER A 200 9.10 -28.35 4.56
C SER A 200 8.02 -27.29 4.79
N LEU A 201 7.53 -27.18 6.02
CA LEU A 201 6.56 -26.16 6.40
C LEU A 201 7.18 -24.75 6.34
N GLY A 202 8.43 -24.58 6.79
CA GLY A 202 9.16 -23.31 6.65
C GLY A 202 9.32 -22.88 5.19
N TYR A 203 9.63 -23.82 4.30
CA TYR A 203 9.66 -23.55 2.85
C TYR A 203 8.28 -23.14 2.32
N ALA A 204 7.22 -23.80 2.75
CA ALA A 204 5.84 -23.49 2.32
C ALA A 204 5.35 -22.10 2.78
N LEU A 205 5.95 -21.50 3.82
CA LEU A 205 5.65 -20.12 4.23
C LEU A 205 6.25 -19.08 3.29
N THR A 206 7.23 -19.48 2.47
CA THR A 206 7.81 -18.59 1.47
C THR A 206 7.02 -18.64 0.16
N GLY A 207 7.11 -17.60 -0.67
CA GLY A 207 6.62 -17.63 -2.05
C GLY A 207 7.64 -18.24 -3.03
N ASP A 208 8.69 -18.91 -2.53
CA ASP A 208 9.72 -19.51 -3.38
C ASP A 208 9.29 -20.86 -3.92
N THR A 209 9.31 -21.01 -5.25
CA THR A 209 8.95 -22.24 -5.96
C THR A 209 10.15 -22.88 -6.66
N SER A 210 11.37 -22.44 -6.35
CA SER A 210 12.58 -22.84 -7.06
C SER A 210 12.91 -24.35 -6.95
N GLN A 211 12.40 -25.03 -5.92
CA GLN A 211 12.64 -26.44 -5.71
C GLN A 211 11.70 -27.35 -6.51
N GLU A 212 10.63 -26.78 -7.12
CA GLU A 212 9.65 -27.52 -7.94
C GLU A 212 9.21 -28.85 -7.30
N CYS A 213 9.06 -28.88 -5.96
CA CYS A 213 8.72 -30.08 -5.20
C CYS A 213 7.27 -30.08 -4.74
N MET A 214 6.72 -31.27 -4.55
CA MET A 214 5.40 -31.49 -3.96
C MET A 214 5.57 -32.36 -2.71
N PHE A 215 5.00 -31.89 -1.61
CA PHE A 215 4.95 -32.67 -0.37
C PHE A 215 3.64 -33.47 -0.32
N ILE A 216 3.74 -34.76 -0.11
CA ILE A 216 2.59 -35.67 0.12
C ILE A 216 2.66 -36.10 1.58
N LEU A 217 1.65 -35.69 2.36
CA LEU A 217 1.54 -36.00 3.79
C LEU A 217 0.55 -37.13 4.03
#